data_55e7a03e703f02235c7bd901cf3deaf0
#
_entry.id   55e7a03e703f02235c7bd901cf3deaf0
#
_cell.length_a   1.000
_cell.length_b   1.000
_cell.length_c   1.000
_cell.angle_alpha   90.00
_cell.angle_beta   90.00
_cell.angle_gamma   90.00
#
_symmetry.space_group_name_H-M   'P 1'
#
loop_
_entity.id
_entity.type
_entity.pdbx_description
1 polymer ?
#
loop_
_entity_poly.entity_id
_entity_poly.type
_entity_poly.pdbx_seq_one_letter_code
_entity_poly.pdbx_strand_id
1 'polypeptide(L)' 'MKIKVAGNEKEYEQGLTVEQLIAAENVEYAEYVTVTVNDEFVKREDFPTLVIKEGDSVEFLYFMGGGR' A
#
# COMPACT_ATOMS: atom_id res chain seq x y z
N MET A 1 -5.98 4.99 -13.36
CA MET A 1 -4.69 4.29 -13.49
C MET A 1 -4.83 2.86 -13.03
N LYS A 2 -4.08 1.99 -13.65
CA LYS A 2 -4.08 0.59 -13.27
C LYS A 2 -2.87 0.26 -12.43
N ILE A 3 -3.11 -0.38 -11.32
CA ILE A 3 -2.05 -0.80 -10.40
C ILE A 3 -2.36 -2.21 -9.92
N LYS A 4 -1.37 -2.84 -9.32
CA LYS A 4 -1.59 -4.11 -8.66
C LYS A 4 -1.61 -3.90 -7.16
N VAL A 5 -2.60 -4.47 -6.50
CA VAL A 5 -2.72 -4.38 -5.06
C VAL A 5 -2.87 -5.79 -4.53
N ALA A 6 -1.88 -6.22 -3.76
CA ALA A 6 -1.86 -7.58 -3.20
C ALA A 6 -2.06 -8.62 -4.30
N GLY A 7 -1.42 -8.41 -5.43
CA GLY A 7 -1.47 -9.34 -6.55
C GLY A 7 -2.67 -9.21 -7.46
N ASN A 8 -3.60 -8.32 -7.14
CA ASN A 8 -4.80 -8.14 -7.95
C ASN A 8 -4.75 -6.82 -8.70
N GLU A 9 -5.15 -6.85 -9.96
CA GLU A 9 -5.18 -5.63 -10.74
C GLU A 9 -6.38 -4.80 -10.34
N LYS A 10 -6.15 -3.53 -10.05
CA LYS A 10 -7.20 -2.62 -9.63
C LYS A 10 -7.03 -1.29 -10.32
N GLU A 11 -8.11 -0.56 -10.40
CA GLU A 11 -8.12 0.73 -11.06
C GLU A 11 -8.49 1.81 -10.06
N TYR A 12 -7.70 2.87 -10.03
CA TYR A 12 -7.93 4.01 -9.16
C TYR A 12 -7.64 5.28 -9.92
N GLU A 13 -8.09 6.40 -9.39
CA GLU A 13 -7.81 7.68 -10.00
C GLU A 13 -6.37 8.08 -9.72
N GLN A 14 -5.84 8.87 -10.62
CA GLN A 14 -4.48 9.37 -10.46
C GLN A 14 -4.41 10.29 -9.26
N GLY A 15 -3.23 10.36 -8.66
CA GLY A 15 -3.05 11.19 -7.49
C GLY A 15 -3.30 10.48 -6.17
N LEU A 16 -3.58 9.18 -6.23
CA LEU A 16 -3.85 8.40 -5.04
C LEU A 16 -2.58 8.23 -4.22
N THR A 17 -2.64 8.56 -2.94
CA THR A 17 -1.51 8.34 -2.06
C THR A 17 -1.60 6.96 -1.42
N VAL A 18 -0.49 6.52 -0.83
CA VAL A 18 -0.48 5.25 -0.11
C VAL A 18 -1.54 5.26 1.00
N GLU A 19 -1.64 6.38 1.72
CA GLU A 19 -2.62 6.48 2.80
C GLU A 19 -4.04 6.32 2.28
N GLN A 20 -4.33 6.95 1.15
CA GLN A 20 -5.65 6.83 0.55
C GLN A 20 -5.93 5.42 0.07
N LEU A 21 -4.92 4.75 -0.45
CA LEU A 21 -5.10 3.37 -0.90
C LEU A 21 -5.39 2.46 0.28
N ILE A 22 -4.70 2.66 1.40
CA ILE A 22 -4.95 1.86 2.59
C ILE A 22 -6.41 1.99 3.02
N ALA A 23 -6.94 3.21 2.99
CA ALA A 23 -8.32 3.44 3.36
C ALA A 23 -9.29 2.81 2.34
N ALA A 24 -8.96 2.94 1.06
CA ALA A 24 -9.84 2.42 0.01
C ALA A 24 -9.92 0.90 0.02
N GLU A 25 -8.83 0.24 0.40
CA GLU A 25 -8.77 -1.22 0.42
C GLU A 25 -9.24 -1.80 1.74
N ASN A 26 -9.65 -0.97 2.68
CA ASN A 26 -10.13 -1.44 3.98
C ASN A 26 -9.11 -2.35 4.66
N VAL A 27 -7.87 -1.92 4.66
CA VAL A 27 -6.78 -2.72 5.21
C VAL A 27 -6.98 -2.87 6.71
N GLU A 28 -6.98 -4.13 7.19
CA GLU A 28 -7.11 -4.38 8.61
C GLU A 28 -5.80 -4.08 9.31
N TYR A 29 -5.92 -3.61 10.55
CA TYR A 29 -4.73 -3.30 11.35
C TYR A 29 -3.81 -2.34 10.63
N ALA A 30 -4.40 -1.28 10.08
CA ALA A 30 -3.63 -0.33 9.27
C ALA A 30 -2.49 0.30 10.03
N GLU A 31 -2.59 0.39 11.34
CA GLU A 31 -1.51 0.97 12.12
C GLU A 31 -0.30 0.06 12.24
N TYR A 32 -0.44 -1.21 11.84
CA TYR A 32 0.67 -2.16 11.90
C TYR A 32 1.13 -2.62 10.53
N VAL A 33 0.44 -2.19 9.49
CA VAL A 33 0.74 -2.71 8.16
C VAL A 33 2.03 -2.12 7.63
N THR A 34 2.81 -2.96 6.96
CA THR A 34 3.97 -2.52 6.21
C THR A 34 3.58 -2.50 4.75
N VAL A 35 3.95 -1.45 4.06
CA VAL A 35 3.58 -1.28 2.66
C VAL A 35 4.84 -1.30 1.80
N THR A 36 4.79 -2.04 0.71
CA THR A 36 5.83 -1.96 -0.31
C THR A 36 5.22 -1.48 -1.62
N VAL A 37 5.97 -0.70 -2.34
CA VAL A 37 5.62 -0.27 -3.68
C VAL A 37 6.77 -0.68 -4.59
N ASN A 38 6.48 -1.57 -5.53
CA ASN A 38 7.49 -2.12 -6.44
C ASN A 38 8.65 -2.73 -5.64
N ASP A 39 8.29 -3.47 -4.58
CA ASP A 39 9.23 -4.20 -3.73
C ASP A 39 10.11 -3.31 -2.86
N GLU A 40 9.77 -2.05 -2.74
CA GLU A 40 10.51 -1.15 -1.87
C GLU A 40 9.63 -0.76 -0.69
N PHE A 41 10.19 -0.81 0.50
CA PHE A 41 9.45 -0.46 1.70
C PHE A 41 9.16 1.04 1.72
N VAL A 42 7.94 1.38 2.13
CA VAL A 42 7.51 2.76 2.25
C VAL A 42 7.46 3.10 3.74
N LYS A 43 8.13 4.18 4.11
CA LYS A 43 8.08 4.62 5.50
C LYS A 43 6.68 5.12 5.84
N ARG A 44 6.26 4.82 7.05
CA ARG A 44 4.92 5.22 7.47
C ARG A 44 4.72 6.74 7.37
N GLU A 45 5.78 7.48 7.66
CA GLU A 45 5.69 8.94 7.59
C GLU A 45 5.45 9.43 6.16
N ASP A 46 5.73 8.59 5.16
CA ASP A 46 5.53 8.97 3.76
C ASP A 46 4.17 8.53 3.22
N PHE A 47 3.38 7.81 4.00
CA PHE A 47 2.07 7.34 3.53
C PHE A 47 1.21 8.47 2.99
N PRO A 48 1.10 9.61 3.67
CA PRO A 48 0.20 10.65 3.16
C PRO A 48 0.72 11.43 1.97
N THR A 49 1.99 11.27 1.64
CA THR A 49 2.58 12.07 0.57
C THR A 49 3.06 11.26 -0.63
N LEU A 50 3.29 9.96 -0.46
CA LEU A 50 3.77 9.15 -1.58
C LEU A 50 2.61 8.84 -2.52
N VAL A 51 2.74 9.30 -3.75
CA VAL A 51 1.70 9.12 -4.77
C VAL A 51 1.99 7.86 -5.56
N ILE A 52 0.97 7.02 -5.69
CA ILE A 52 1.07 5.78 -6.45
C ILE A 52 0.89 6.10 -7.93
N LYS A 53 1.62 5.39 -8.78
CA LYS A 53 1.63 5.68 -10.20
C LYS A 53 1.16 4.50 -11.00
N GLU A 54 0.83 4.77 -12.24
CA GLU A 54 0.39 3.75 -13.18
C GLU A 54 1.39 2.61 -13.21
N GLY A 55 0.89 1.40 -13.07
CA GLY A 55 1.73 0.22 -13.15
C GLY A 55 2.42 -0.18 -11.86
N ASP A 56 2.25 0.60 -10.82
CA ASP A 56 2.88 0.24 -9.54
C ASP A 56 2.27 -1.03 -8.98
N SER A 57 3.09 -1.76 -8.23
CA SER A 57 2.67 -2.97 -7.54
C SER A 57 2.80 -2.70 -6.04
N VAL A 58 1.67 -2.71 -5.35
CA VAL A 58 1.61 -2.38 -3.93
C VAL A 58 1.26 -3.63 -3.14
N GLU A 59 1.98 -3.86 -2.05
CA GLU A 59 1.69 -5.00 -1.19
C GLU A 59 1.59 -4.55 0.25
N PHE A 60 0.72 -5.23 0.98
CA PHE A 60 0.52 -4.98 2.40
C PHE A 60 1.03 -6.19 3.17
N LEU A 61 2.00 -5.96 4.03
CA LEU A 61 2.66 -7.03 4.75
C LEU A 61 2.48 -6.85 6.24
N TYR A 62 2.35 -7.97 6.94
CA TYR A 62 2.22 -7.94 8.38
C TYR A 62 3.32 -8.79 8.98
N PHE A 63 4.19 -8.16 9.74
CA PHE A 63 5.25 -8.89 10.42
C PHE A 63 4.82 -9.12 11.85
N MET A 64 4.01 -10.13 12.01
CA MET A 64 3.44 -10.40 13.32
C MET A 64 4.28 -11.41 14.04
N GLY A 65 5.41 -11.60 13.60
CA GLY A 65 6.16 -12.66 14.07
C GLY A 65 6.46 -12.71 15.50
N GLY A 66 6.06 -12.06 16.02
CA GLY A 66 6.25 -12.20 17.30
C GLY A 66 6.32 -13.56 17.81
N GLY A 67 6.49 -13.88 17.85
CA GLY A 67 6.46 -14.66 18.34
C GLY A 67 6.47 -15.43 18.90
N ARG A 68 6.46 -15.24 18.71
CA ARG A 68 6.29 -15.82 19.05
C ARG A 68 6.45 -16.09 19.50
#